data_10dbb954bb350cdbd946479d4105c7b2
#
_entry.id   10dbb954bb350cdbd946479d4105c7b2
#
_cell.length_a   1.000
_cell.length_b   1.000
_cell.length_c   1.000
_cell.angle_alpha   90.00
_cell.angle_beta   90.00
_cell.angle_gamma   90.00
#
_symmetry.space_group_name_H-M   'P 1'
#
loop_
_entity.id
_entity.type
_entity.pdbx_description
1 polymer ?
#
loop_
_entity_poly.entity_id
_entity_poly.type
_entity_poly.pdbx_seq_one_letter_code
_entity_poly.pdbx_strand_id
1 'polypeptide(L)'
;KNRLWETVLMLIVAFMFFRPGYFWDKVDPPFENMPGKDLFTVADNMTEGESIRFVVEGETLEGVERSYTFLLPLAEGESGRERINNTGLQIDDLFGDMEVAMVLPGISGNRAINKQVESIKVAGVDSGWIITSVLQERETMPKQIVYIPAVLLIGFVGIVQLRRRRKIVN
;
A
#
# COMPACT_ATOMS: atom_id res chain seq x y z
N LYS A 1 12.73 -1.74 42.51
CA LYS A 1 13.22 -2.43 41.31
C LYS A 1 12.01 -2.82 40.46
N ASN A 2 12.06 -2.48 39.17
CA ASN A 2 11.04 -2.93 38.20
C ASN A 2 11.18 -4.44 37.97
N ARG A 3 10.06 -5.11 37.75
CA ARG A 3 10.08 -6.52 37.33
C ARG A 3 10.30 -6.58 35.82
N LEU A 4 10.92 -7.66 35.31
CA LEU A 4 11.18 -7.85 33.88
C LEU A 4 9.93 -7.63 33.02
N TRP A 5 8.79 -8.16 33.42
CA TRP A 5 7.54 -8.00 32.67
C TRP A 5 7.05 -6.52 32.60
N GLU A 6 7.29 -5.71 33.65
CA GLU A 6 6.98 -4.27 33.64
C GLU A 6 7.83 -3.55 32.62
N THR A 7 9.13 -3.91 32.55
CA THR A 7 10.06 -3.36 31.55
C THR A 7 9.65 -3.74 30.13
N VAL A 8 9.28 -4.99 29.93
CA VAL A 8 8.81 -5.47 28.59
C VAL A 8 7.53 -4.73 28.16
N LEU A 9 6.55 -4.59 29.08
CA LEU A 9 5.34 -3.83 28.76
C LEU A 9 5.65 -2.36 28.43
N MET A 10 6.53 -1.71 29.16
CA MET A 10 6.92 -0.34 28.86
C MET A 10 7.64 -0.20 27.52
N LEU A 11 8.43 -1.19 27.11
CA LEU A 11 9.06 -1.23 25.80
C LEU A 11 8.01 -1.38 24.67
N ILE A 12 7.01 -2.24 24.87
CA ILE A 12 5.89 -2.38 23.92
C ILE A 12 5.14 -1.06 23.79
N VAL A 13 4.83 -0.41 24.90
CA VAL A 13 4.16 0.89 24.92
C VAL A 13 4.99 1.94 24.19
N ALA A 14 6.29 2.01 24.47
CA ALA A 14 7.19 2.93 23.78
C ALA A 14 7.18 2.69 22.26
N PHE A 15 7.22 1.43 21.83
CA PHE A 15 7.16 1.08 20.41
C PHE A 15 5.82 1.47 19.78
N MET A 16 4.69 1.31 20.48
CA MET A 16 3.37 1.75 20.02
C MET A 16 3.30 3.26 19.81
N PHE A 17 3.96 4.05 20.67
CA PHE A 17 4.03 5.49 20.48
C PHE A 17 4.97 5.92 19.36
N PHE A 18 6.11 5.26 19.20
CA PHE A 18 7.07 5.59 18.15
C PHE A 18 6.61 5.17 16.75
N ARG A 19 5.89 4.05 16.64
CA ARG A 19 5.49 3.50 15.35
C ARG A 19 4.05 2.94 15.37
N PRO A 20 3.04 3.80 15.55
CA PRO A 20 1.64 3.39 15.67
C PRO A 20 1.15 2.64 14.42
N GLY A 21 1.61 3.03 13.23
CA GLY A 21 1.26 2.38 11.97
C GLY A 21 1.65 0.91 11.88
N TYR A 22 2.74 0.50 12.54
CA TYR A 22 3.20 -0.89 12.48
C TYR A 22 2.15 -1.91 12.97
N PHE A 23 1.46 -1.58 14.06
CA PHE A 23 0.40 -2.43 14.59
C PHE A 23 -0.91 -2.23 13.83
N TRP A 24 -1.21 -0.98 13.48
CA TRP A 24 -2.47 -0.62 12.88
C TRP A 24 -2.60 -1.11 11.44
N ASP A 25 -1.54 -0.98 10.64
CA ASP A 25 -1.51 -1.43 9.25
C ASP A 25 -1.65 -2.96 9.10
N LYS A 26 -1.46 -3.73 10.21
CA LYS A 26 -1.76 -5.16 10.25
C LYS A 26 -3.23 -5.47 10.55
N VAL A 27 -3.93 -4.59 11.26
CA VAL A 27 -5.33 -4.76 11.67
C VAL A 27 -6.25 -4.12 10.64
N ASP A 28 -5.88 -2.96 10.15
CA ASP A 28 -6.63 -2.17 9.17
C ASP A 28 -5.65 -1.67 8.08
N PRO A 29 -5.32 -2.53 7.09
CA PRO A 29 -4.39 -2.18 6.03
C PRO A 29 -4.93 -1.04 5.18
N PRO A 30 -4.09 -0.05 4.79
CA PRO A 30 -4.51 1.13 4.05
C PRO A 30 -4.90 0.83 2.59
N PHE A 31 -4.54 -0.34 2.10
CA PHE A 31 -4.87 -0.78 0.75
C PHE A 31 -5.57 -2.13 0.79
N GLU A 32 -6.59 -2.26 -0.03
CA GLU A 32 -7.22 -3.53 -0.35
C GLU A 32 -6.56 -4.12 -1.60
N ASN A 33 -6.19 -5.40 -1.51
CA ASN A 33 -5.59 -6.13 -2.62
C ASN A 33 -6.70 -6.73 -3.46
N MET A 34 -6.88 -6.23 -4.66
CA MET A 34 -7.80 -6.77 -5.66
C MET A 34 -7.02 -7.56 -6.72
N PRO A 35 -7.60 -8.61 -7.30
CA PRO A 35 -6.96 -9.32 -8.41
C PRO A 35 -6.65 -8.39 -9.59
N GLY A 36 -5.57 -8.66 -10.32
CA GLY A 36 -5.16 -7.86 -11.48
C GLY A 36 -6.25 -7.72 -12.54
N LYS A 37 -7.10 -8.77 -12.72
CA LYS A 37 -8.25 -8.76 -13.63
C LYS A 37 -9.26 -7.64 -13.36
N ASP A 38 -9.33 -7.14 -12.14
CA ASP A 38 -10.26 -6.08 -11.76
C ASP A 38 -9.71 -4.66 -12.04
N LEU A 39 -8.53 -4.56 -12.68
CA LEU A 39 -7.84 -3.30 -12.96
C LEU A 39 -8.74 -2.27 -13.67
N PHE A 40 -9.40 -2.71 -14.73
CA PHE A 40 -10.29 -1.82 -15.51
C PHE A 40 -11.54 -1.43 -14.71
N THR A 41 -12.10 -2.37 -13.94
CA THR A 41 -13.25 -2.10 -13.07
C THR A 41 -12.91 -1.08 -11.98
N VAL A 42 -11.72 -1.19 -11.40
CA VAL A 42 -11.22 -0.20 -10.42
C VAL A 42 -11.02 1.16 -11.10
N ALA A 43 -10.41 1.18 -12.27
CA ALA A 43 -10.20 2.41 -13.04
C ALA A 43 -11.51 3.07 -13.48
N ASP A 44 -12.58 2.30 -13.77
CA ASP A 44 -13.91 2.82 -14.09
C ASP A 44 -14.53 3.60 -12.92
N ASN A 45 -14.26 3.17 -11.68
CA ASN A 45 -14.76 3.82 -10.47
C ASN A 45 -13.93 5.03 -10.02
N MET A 46 -12.79 5.28 -10.66
CA MET A 46 -11.89 6.40 -10.36
C MET A 46 -12.17 7.57 -11.30
N THR A 47 -11.78 8.76 -10.85
CA THR A 47 -11.89 9.98 -11.67
C THR A 47 -10.58 10.30 -12.39
N GLU A 48 -10.65 11.17 -13.40
CA GLU A 48 -9.47 11.69 -14.09
C GLU A 48 -8.49 12.34 -13.11
N GLY A 49 -7.20 12.06 -13.29
CA GLY A 49 -6.13 12.57 -12.44
C GLY A 49 -5.93 11.79 -11.14
N GLU A 50 -6.85 10.92 -10.73
CA GLU A 50 -6.60 9.97 -9.66
C GLU A 50 -5.56 8.93 -10.11
N SER A 51 -4.83 8.39 -9.14
CA SER A 51 -3.74 7.47 -9.45
C SER A 51 -4.10 6.05 -9.04
N ILE A 52 -4.08 5.14 -10.01
CA ILE A 52 -4.24 3.72 -9.77
C ILE A 52 -2.90 3.10 -9.39
N ARG A 53 -2.91 2.25 -8.36
CA ARG A 53 -1.73 1.51 -7.92
C ARG A 53 -1.89 0.05 -8.27
N PHE A 54 -0.90 -0.52 -8.94
CA PHE A 54 -0.93 -1.92 -9.36
C PHE A 54 0.45 -2.56 -9.26
N VAL A 55 0.46 -3.87 -9.15
CA VAL A 55 1.66 -4.70 -9.10
C VAL A 55 1.77 -5.47 -10.40
N VAL A 56 2.93 -5.40 -11.02
CA VAL A 56 3.28 -6.20 -12.20
C VAL A 56 4.37 -7.19 -11.85
N GLU A 57 4.26 -8.39 -12.38
CA GLU A 57 5.25 -9.45 -12.23
C GLU A 57 5.62 -9.98 -13.61
N GLY A 58 6.88 -10.27 -13.79
CA GLY A 58 7.39 -10.77 -15.05
C GLY A 58 8.86 -11.09 -14.98
N GLU A 59 9.36 -11.65 -16.05
CA GLU A 59 10.75 -12.04 -16.20
C GLU A 59 11.53 -10.96 -16.94
N THR A 60 12.69 -10.58 -16.40
CA THR A 60 13.60 -9.65 -17.06
C THR A 60 14.33 -10.35 -18.23
N LEU A 61 14.95 -9.55 -19.09
CA LEU A 61 15.80 -10.08 -20.20
C LEU A 61 16.93 -11.00 -19.72
N GLU A 62 17.28 -10.96 -18.44
CA GLU A 62 18.31 -11.81 -17.80
C GLU A 62 17.73 -13.10 -17.22
N GLY A 63 16.42 -13.37 -17.39
CA GLY A 63 15.76 -14.57 -16.86
C GLY A 63 15.46 -14.49 -15.37
N VAL A 64 15.37 -13.30 -14.78
CA VAL A 64 15.09 -13.11 -13.36
C VAL A 64 13.67 -12.63 -13.18
N GLU A 65 12.87 -13.36 -12.39
CA GLU A 65 11.53 -12.91 -11.98
C GLU A 65 11.63 -11.65 -11.11
N ARG A 66 10.84 -10.66 -11.43
CA ARG A 66 10.74 -9.38 -10.72
C ARG A 66 9.29 -8.99 -10.51
N SER A 67 9.05 -8.31 -9.40
CA SER A 67 7.76 -7.72 -9.08
C SER A 67 7.97 -6.22 -8.81
N TYR A 68 7.16 -5.38 -9.45
CA TYR A 68 7.20 -3.93 -9.28
C TYR A 68 5.82 -3.40 -8.97
N THR A 69 5.77 -2.40 -8.09
CA THR A 69 4.55 -1.65 -7.80
C THR A 69 4.65 -0.27 -8.44
N PHE A 70 3.66 0.06 -9.27
CA PHE A 70 3.57 1.36 -9.92
C PHE A 70 2.34 2.14 -9.45
N LEU A 71 2.46 3.45 -9.51
CA LEU A 71 1.39 4.40 -9.25
C LEU A 71 1.20 5.21 -10.54
N LEU A 72 0.11 4.96 -11.27
CA LEU A 72 -0.17 5.57 -12.57
C LEU A 72 -1.34 6.54 -12.44
N PRO A 73 -1.15 7.85 -12.66
CA PRO A 73 -2.26 8.79 -12.78
C PRO A 73 -3.07 8.46 -14.03
N LEU A 74 -4.41 8.42 -13.88
CA LEU A 74 -5.31 8.13 -14.99
C LEU A 74 -5.44 9.34 -15.92
N ALA A 75 -5.44 9.08 -17.22
CA ALA A 75 -5.71 10.08 -18.25
C ALA A 75 -7.22 10.31 -18.42
N GLU A 76 -7.58 11.27 -19.27
CA GLU A 76 -8.96 11.46 -19.72
C GLU A 76 -9.47 10.23 -20.49
N GLY A 77 -10.75 9.88 -20.31
CA GLY A 77 -11.39 8.79 -21.01
C GLY A 77 -12.76 8.46 -20.42
N GLU A 78 -13.62 7.86 -21.25
CA GLU A 78 -14.99 7.49 -20.87
C GLU A 78 -15.03 6.19 -20.04
N SER A 79 -14.02 5.31 -20.21
CA SER A 79 -13.90 4.04 -19.51
C SER A 79 -12.52 3.90 -18.84
N GLY A 80 -12.42 3.03 -17.82
CA GLY A 80 -11.17 2.74 -17.15
C GLY A 80 -10.10 2.20 -18.11
N ARG A 81 -10.50 1.36 -19.06
CA ARG A 81 -9.61 0.88 -20.13
C ARG A 81 -9.06 2.04 -20.96
N GLU A 82 -9.94 2.93 -21.39
CA GLU A 82 -9.53 4.09 -22.20
C GLU A 82 -8.62 5.03 -21.42
N ARG A 83 -8.94 5.30 -20.16
CA ARG A 83 -8.11 6.13 -19.27
C ARG A 83 -6.71 5.56 -19.12
N ILE A 84 -6.57 4.25 -18.96
CA ILE A 84 -5.26 3.58 -18.86
C ILE A 84 -4.54 3.65 -20.21
N ASN A 85 -5.20 3.28 -21.32
CA ASN A 85 -4.59 3.29 -22.65
C ASN A 85 -4.10 4.70 -23.05
N ASN A 86 -4.85 5.74 -22.70
CA ASN A 86 -4.50 7.13 -22.98
C ASN A 86 -3.30 7.62 -22.15
N THR A 87 -2.87 6.86 -21.13
CA THR A 87 -1.57 7.13 -20.47
C THR A 87 -0.38 6.71 -21.32
N GLY A 88 -0.57 5.77 -22.24
CA GLY A 88 0.49 5.11 -23.00
C GLY A 88 0.84 3.71 -22.46
N LEU A 89 0.16 3.22 -21.42
CA LEU A 89 0.24 1.83 -20.96
C LEU A 89 -0.91 1.04 -21.59
N GLN A 90 -0.58 0.17 -22.55
CA GLN A 90 -1.57 -0.71 -23.18
C GLN A 90 -1.59 -2.07 -22.48
N ILE A 91 -2.78 -2.51 -22.12
CA ILE A 91 -3.01 -3.75 -21.38
C ILE A 91 -4.05 -4.57 -22.12
N ASP A 92 -3.72 -5.83 -22.37
CA ASP A 92 -4.61 -6.80 -22.96
C ASP A 92 -5.12 -7.78 -21.90
N ASP A 93 -6.36 -8.21 -22.08
CA ASP A 93 -6.97 -9.29 -21.30
C ASP A 93 -6.76 -10.60 -22.07
N LEU A 94 -5.83 -11.40 -21.59
CA LEU A 94 -5.50 -12.69 -22.15
C LEU A 94 -5.99 -13.80 -21.21
N PHE A 95 -7.15 -14.37 -21.51
CA PHE A 95 -7.77 -15.48 -20.75
C PHE A 95 -8.04 -15.18 -19.27
N GLY A 96 -8.23 -13.90 -18.92
CA GLY A 96 -8.49 -13.44 -17.56
C GLY A 96 -7.25 -12.93 -16.82
N ASP A 97 -6.09 -12.98 -17.45
CA ASP A 97 -4.88 -12.32 -16.98
C ASP A 97 -4.68 -10.97 -17.69
N MET A 98 -4.41 -9.93 -16.93
CA MET A 98 -4.10 -8.60 -17.45
C MET A 98 -2.62 -8.54 -17.79
N GLU A 99 -2.32 -8.60 -19.08
CA GLU A 99 -0.94 -8.56 -19.58
C GLU A 99 -0.59 -7.18 -20.13
N VAL A 100 0.62 -6.71 -19.82
CA VAL A 100 1.17 -5.52 -20.44
C VAL A 100 1.50 -5.83 -21.88
N ALA A 101 0.74 -5.23 -22.82
CA ALA A 101 0.95 -5.39 -24.25
C ALA A 101 2.03 -4.45 -24.77
N MET A 102 2.03 -3.19 -24.29
CA MET A 102 2.98 -2.18 -24.76
C MET A 102 3.10 -1.03 -23.76
N VAL A 103 4.31 -0.46 -23.67
CA VAL A 103 4.61 0.74 -22.88
C VAL A 103 5.10 1.85 -23.82
N LEU A 104 4.29 2.88 -23.99
CA LEU A 104 4.52 3.99 -24.94
C LEU A 104 4.63 5.33 -24.17
N PRO A 105 5.82 5.71 -23.67
CA PRO A 105 6.00 6.98 -23.00
C PRO A 105 5.83 8.16 -23.96
N GLY A 106 5.31 9.28 -23.45
CA GLY A 106 5.20 10.53 -24.21
C GLY A 106 3.90 10.70 -25.01
N ILE A 107 2.95 9.77 -24.90
CA ILE A 107 1.65 9.86 -25.61
C ILE A 107 0.71 10.84 -24.92
N SER A 108 0.66 10.82 -23.59
CA SER A 108 -0.21 11.70 -22.83
C SER A 108 0.24 13.16 -22.91
N GLY A 109 -0.70 14.10 -23.00
CA GLY A 109 -0.44 15.54 -22.84
C GLY A 109 0.02 15.91 -21.42
N ASN A 110 -0.13 15.01 -20.45
CA ASN A 110 0.19 15.25 -19.05
C ASN A 110 1.62 14.77 -18.71
N ARG A 111 2.46 15.73 -18.26
CA ARG A 111 3.87 15.45 -17.93
C ARG A 111 4.03 14.46 -16.77
N ALA A 112 3.11 14.45 -15.80
CA ALA A 112 3.20 13.53 -14.66
C ALA A 112 2.93 12.09 -15.11
N ILE A 113 1.95 11.88 -15.97
CA ILE A 113 1.65 10.58 -16.58
C ILE A 113 2.86 10.08 -17.38
N ASN A 114 3.38 10.91 -18.28
CA ASN A 114 4.53 10.52 -19.11
C ASN A 114 5.75 10.10 -18.28
N LYS A 115 6.02 10.83 -17.19
CA LYS A 115 7.11 10.48 -16.27
C LYS A 115 6.90 9.11 -15.61
N GLN A 116 5.66 8.76 -15.24
CA GLN A 116 5.37 7.46 -14.63
C GLN A 116 5.48 6.34 -15.69
N VAL A 117 4.94 6.52 -16.86
CA VAL A 117 5.05 5.55 -17.97
C VAL A 117 6.51 5.35 -18.37
N GLU A 118 7.32 6.42 -18.41
CA GLU A 118 8.76 6.31 -18.61
C GLU A 118 9.44 5.50 -17.50
N SER A 119 9.04 5.67 -16.25
CA SER A 119 9.58 4.88 -15.13
C SER A 119 9.26 3.39 -15.24
N ILE A 120 8.06 3.03 -15.73
CA ILE A 120 7.67 1.65 -16.01
C ILE A 120 8.61 1.05 -17.08
N LYS A 121 8.83 1.77 -18.16
CA LYS A 121 9.73 1.34 -19.24
C LYS A 121 11.18 1.22 -18.78
N VAL A 122 11.67 2.18 -18.00
CA VAL A 122 13.04 2.16 -17.44
C VAL A 122 13.22 0.98 -16.46
N ALA A 123 12.17 0.57 -15.75
CA ALA A 123 12.20 -0.62 -14.89
C ALA A 123 12.32 -1.93 -15.70
N GLY A 124 12.22 -1.87 -17.02
CA GLY A 124 12.29 -3.04 -17.91
C GLY A 124 10.97 -3.77 -18.07
N VAL A 125 9.85 -3.15 -17.64
CA VAL A 125 8.51 -3.70 -17.87
C VAL A 125 8.15 -3.45 -19.34
N ASP A 126 7.85 -4.52 -20.03
CA ASP A 126 7.47 -4.52 -21.44
C ASP A 126 6.39 -5.59 -21.68
N SER A 127 6.11 -5.93 -22.91
CA SER A 127 5.15 -6.97 -23.30
C SER A 127 5.43 -8.30 -22.57
N GLY A 128 4.38 -8.95 -22.12
CA GLY A 128 4.46 -10.23 -21.41
C GLY A 128 4.50 -10.12 -19.88
N TRP A 129 4.54 -8.92 -19.32
CA TRP A 129 4.44 -8.74 -17.87
C TRP A 129 2.98 -8.77 -17.42
N ILE A 130 2.69 -9.51 -16.35
CA ILE A 130 1.33 -9.73 -15.85
C ILE A 130 1.03 -8.80 -14.69
N ILE A 131 -0.14 -8.19 -14.70
CA ILE A 131 -0.65 -7.40 -13.58
C ILE A 131 -1.31 -8.37 -12.60
N THR A 132 -0.63 -8.65 -11.51
CA THR A 132 -1.08 -9.65 -10.52
C THR A 132 -2.07 -9.08 -9.52
N SER A 133 -1.93 -7.82 -9.16
CA SER A 133 -2.85 -7.18 -8.22
C SER A 133 -3.01 -5.68 -8.44
N VAL A 134 -4.16 -5.18 -8.03
CA VAL A 134 -4.50 -3.75 -7.95
C VAL A 134 -4.70 -3.39 -6.51
N LEU A 135 -4.07 -2.30 -6.08
CA LEU A 135 -4.12 -1.80 -4.71
C LEU A 135 -5.09 -0.61 -4.66
N GLN A 136 -6.30 -0.85 -4.16
CA GLN A 136 -7.28 0.21 -3.95
C GLN A 136 -7.11 0.83 -2.58
N GLU A 137 -7.03 2.16 -2.51
CA GLU A 137 -6.96 2.89 -1.25
C GLU A 137 -8.28 2.78 -0.50
N ARG A 138 -8.22 2.48 0.80
CA ARG A 138 -9.38 2.38 1.68
C ARG A 138 -9.39 3.54 2.66
N GLU A 139 -10.59 3.96 3.02
CA GLU A 139 -10.76 4.79 4.21
C GLU A 139 -10.41 3.94 5.44
N THR A 140 -9.31 4.26 6.09
CA THR A 140 -8.87 3.59 7.31
C THR A 140 -9.18 4.41 8.54
N MET A 141 -9.38 3.74 9.67
CA MET A 141 -9.54 4.42 10.95
C MET A 141 -8.25 5.18 11.32
N PRO A 142 -8.37 6.31 12.04
CA PRO A 142 -7.21 7.09 12.43
C PRO A 142 -6.20 6.24 13.22
N LYS A 143 -4.94 6.22 12.81
CA LYS A 143 -3.86 5.45 13.47
C LYS A 143 -3.67 5.80 14.95
N GLN A 144 -4.17 6.96 15.37
CA GLN A 144 -4.19 7.41 16.76
C GLN A 144 -4.97 6.50 17.71
N ILE A 145 -5.88 5.66 17.20
CA ILE A 145 -6.62 4.66 18.01
C ILE A 145 -5.66 3.71 18.76
N VAL A 146 -4.47 3.46 18.21
CA VAL A 146 -3.41 2.66 18.87
C VAL A 146 -2.94 3.26 20.19
N TYR A 147 -3.09 4.57 20.38
CA TYR A 147 -2.70 5.21 21.63
C TYR A 147 -3.64 4.88 22.80
N ILE A 148 -4.90 4.49 22.53
CA ILE A 148 -5.85 4.12 23.59
C ILE A 148 -5.34 2.91 24.39
N PRO A 149 -5.04 1.74 23.78
CA PRO A 149 -4.48 0.61 24.51
C PRO A 149 -3.11 0.92 25.11
N ALA A 150 -2.28 1.76 24.48
CA ALA A 150 -1.00 2.16 25.03
C ALA A 150 -1.15 2.93 26.35
N VAL A 151 -2.06 3.89 26.42
CA VAL A 151 -2.36 4.67 27.63
C VAL A 151 -2.96 3.75 28.74
N LEU A 152 -3.82 2.83 28.38
CA LEU A 152 -4.39 1.85 29.33
C LEU A 152 -3.30 0.97 29.94
N LEU A 153 -2.33 0.50 29.14
CA LEU A 153 -1.19 -0.28 29.62
C LEU A 153 -0.28 0.53 30.57
N ILE A 154 0.00 1.79 30.25
CA ILE A 154 0.77 2.69 31.16
C ILE A 154 0.01 2.83 32.48
N GLY A 155 -1.28 3.13 32.44
CA GLY A 155 -2.12 3.26 33.60
C GLY A 155 -2.11 1.99 34.47
N PHE A 156 -2.25 0.83 33.85
CA PHE A 156 -2.20 -0.47 34.52
C PHE A 156 -0.85 -0.68 35.24
N VAL A 157 0.27 -0.50 34.54
CA VAL A 157 1.61 -0.64 35.14
C VAL A 157 1.78 0.35 36.29
N GLY A 158 1.35 1.60 36.11
CA GLY A 158 1.40 2.64 37.16
C GLY A 158 0.61 2.25 38.41
N ILE A 159 -0.62 1.74 38.26
CA ILE A 159 -1.44 1.28 39.38
C ILE A 159 -0.77 0.12 40.14
N VAL A 160 -0.22 -0.86 39.42
CA VAL A 160 0.49 -1.99 40.02
C VAL A 160 1.70 -1.52 40.81
N GLN A 161 2.47 -0.58 40.27
CA GLN A 161 3.64 -0.01 40.96
C GLN A 161 3.24 0.79 42.20
N LEU A 162 2.19 1.60 42.13
CA LEU A 162 1.68 2.36 43.27
C LEU A 162 1.17 1.46 44.41
N ARG A 163 0.41 0.40 44.06
CA ARG A 163 -0.07 -0.59 45.05
C ARG A 163 1.08 -1.31 45.74
N ARG A 164 2.16 -1.61 45.03
CA ARG A 164 3.36 -2.23 45.60
C ARG A 164 4.09 -1.31 46.55
N ARG A 165 4.25 -0.03 46.17
CA ARG A 165 4.89 0.97 47.06
C ARG A 165 4.17 1.14 48.40
N ARG A 166 2.80 1.16 48.37
CA ARG A 166 1.99 1.26 49.60
C ARG A 166 2.15 0.05 50.54
N LYS A 167 2.38 -1.16 50.00
CA LYS A 167 2.61 -2.38 50.81
C LYS A 167 4.03 -2.44 51.47
N ILE A 168 4.95 -1.61 51.04
CA ILE A 168 6.32 -1.57 51.58
C ILE A 168 6.42 -0.52 52.71
N VAL A 169 5.52 0.46 52.73
CA VAL A 169 5.54 1.60 53.70
C VAL A 169 4.63 1.29 54.93
N ASN A 170 3.74 0.32 54.84
CA ASN A 170 2.96 -0.23 55.99
C ASN A 170 3.58 -1.55 56.46
#